data_835d7cc68f0edc824cd4cb2faf15fbbd
#
_entry.id   835d7cc68f0edc824cd4cb2faf15fbbd
#
_cell.length_a   1.000
_cell.length_b   1.000
_cell.length_c   1.000
_cell.angle_alpha   90.00
_cell.angle_beta   90.00
_cell.angle_gamma   90.00
#
_symmetry.space_group_name_H-M   'P 1'
#
loop_
_entity.id
_entity.type
_entity.pdbx_description
1 polymer ?
#
loop_
_entity_poly.entity_id
_entity_poly.type
_entity_poly.pdbx_seq_one_letter_code
_entity_poly.pdbx_strand_id
1 'polypeptide(L)'
;MTTRLTRWLNTLDSFEEKMSLLPAVRRYGRLTRATGLVLEATGLQLPLGATCVIERQDGNETQEVESEVVGFNGQRLFLMPLEEVEGVLPGARVYAKNIAGEGLQSGKQLPLGPALLGRVLDGSGKPLDGLPAPDTTETGALITPPFNPLQRTAIEHVL
;
A
#
# COMPACT_ATOMS: atom_id res chain seq x y z
N MET A 1 -9.88 33.14 35.73
CA MET A 1 -10.64 32.46 34.65
C MET A 1 -9.77 31.58 33.77
N THR A 2 -8.49 31.72 33.75
CA THR A 2 -7.51 30.99 32.92
C THR A 2 -7.35 29.49 33.28
N THR A 3 -7.58 29.12 34.53
CA THR A 3 -7.32 27.75 35.03
C THR A 3 -8.23 26.65 34.44
N ARG A 4 -9.45 26.97 34.07
CA ARG A 4 -10.40 25.99 33.53
C ARG A 4 -10.10 25.63 32.08
N LEU A 5 -9.77 26.62 31.27
CA LEU A 5 -9.35 26.43 29.87
C LEU A 5 -8.04 25.63 29.75
N THR A 6 -7.05 26.00 30.59
CA THR A 6 -5.75 25.27 30.61
C THR A 6 -5.91 23.81 31.02
N ARG A 7 -6.84 23.53 31.94
CA ARG A 7 -7.14 22.14 32.33
C ARG A 7 -7.78 21.36 31.21
N TRP A 8 -8.70 21.97 30.45
CA TRP A 8 -9.32 21.32 29.28
C TRP A 8 -8.31 21.08 28.17
N LEU A 9 -7.44 22.03 27.86
CA LEU A 9 -6.38 21.86 26.87
C LEU A 9 -5.43 20.72 27.24
N ASN A 10 -4.94 20.67 28.47
CA ASN A 10 -4.09 19.56 28.93
C ASN A 10 -4.80 18.21 28.88
N THR A 11 -6.13 18.20 29.08
CA THR A 11 -6.90 16.96 28.96
C THR A 11 -7.01 16.54 27.50
N LEU A 12 -7.23 17.46 26.57
CA LEU A 12 -7.27 17.19 25.13
C LEU A 12 -5.91 16.67 24.63
N ASP A 13 -4.82 17.32 25.01
CA ASP A 13 -3.45 16.88 24.67
C ASP A 13 -3.19 15.44 25.16
N SER A 14 -3.64 15.11 26.38
CA SER A 14 -3.50 13.76 26.92
C SER A 14 -4.36 12.73 26.20
N PHE A 15 -5.51 13.13 25.65
CA PHE A 15 -6.35 12.26 24.80
C PHE A 15 -5.73 12.05 23.44
N GLU A 16 -5.17 13.10 22.82
CA GLU A 16 -4.48 13.02 21.54
C GLU A 16 -3.28 12.07 21.62
N GLU A 17 -2.46 12.20 22.67
CA GLU A 17 -1.35 11.31 22.94
C GLU A 17 -1.82 9.85 23.13
N LYS A 18 -2.88 9.61 23.90
CA LYS A 18 -3.44 8.27 24.07
C LYS A 18 -4.02 7.71 22.78
N MET A 19 -4.66 8.54 21.95
CA MET A 19 -5.20 8.11 20.65
C MET A 19 -4.09 7.74 19.66
N SER A 20 -2.97 8.46 19.68
CA SER A 20 -1.82 8.15 18.81
C SER A 20 -1.13 6.82 19.17
N LEU A 21 -1.27 6.38 20.43
CA LEU A 21 -0.75 5.10 20.91
C LEU A 21 -1.68 3.91 20.59
N LEU A 22 -2.95 4.19 20.22
CA LEU A 22 -3.86 3.11 19.86
C LEU A 22 -3.48 2.52 18.50
N PRO A 23 -3.46 1.17 18.39
CA PRO A 23 -3.22 0.55 17.09
C PRO A 23 -4.32 0.95 16.11
N ALA A 24 -3.93 1.35 14.91
CA ALA A 24 -4.88 1.69 13.86
C ALA A 24 -5.82 0.51 13.60
N VAL A 25 -7.14 0.76 13.63
CA VAL A 25 -8.14 -0.26 13.30
C VAL A 25 -8.05 -0.55 11.81
N ARG A 26 -7.59 -1.74 11.45
CA ARG A 26 -7.55 -2.20 10.06
C ARG A 26 -8.74 -3.09 9.77
N ARG A 27 -9.44 -2.79 8.68
CA ARG A 27 -10.43 -3.72 8.10
C ARG A 27 -9.69 -4.78 7.31
N TYR A 28 -10.05 -6.03 7.50
CA TYR A 28 -9.50 -7.13 6.72
C TYR A 28 -10.61 -8.04 6.16
N GLY A 29 -10.34 -8.55 4.98
CA GLY A 29 -11.09 -9.67 4.39
C GLY A 29 -10.42 -11.00 4.67
N ARG A 30 -11.00 -12.05 4.13
CA ARG A 30 -10.48 -13.41 4.21
C ARG A 30 -10.31 -14.01 2.83
N LEU A 31 -9.18 -14.65 2.61
CA LEU A 31 -8.94 -15.44 1.42
C LEU A 31 -9.84 -16.70 1.47
N THR A 32 -10.64 -16.88 0.42
CA THR A 32 -11.60 -17.99 0.35
C THR A 32 -11.24 -19.05 -0.67
N ARG A 33 -10.50 -18.67 -1.71
CA ARG A 33 -10.13 -19.58 -2.79
C ARG A 33 -8.85 -19.12 -3.47
N ALA A 34 -8.07 -20.08 -3.93
CA ALA A 34 -6.94 -19.86 -4.83
C ALA A 34 -7.14 -20.74 -6.07
N THR A 35 -7.04 -20.16 -7.26
CA THR A 35 -7.18 -20.89 -8.53
C THR A 35 -6.15 -20.37 -9.51
N GLY A 36 -5.05 -21.09 -9.67
CA GLY A 36 -3.93 -20.63 -10.47
C GLY A 36 -3.36 -19.32 -9.91
N LEU A 37 -3.28 -18.30 -10.76
CA LEU A 37 -2.76 -16.98 -10.39
C LEU A 37 -3.82 -16.03 -9.80
N VAL A 38 -5.07 -16.48 -9.66
CA VAL A 38 -6.16 -15.64 -9.15
C VAL A 38 -6.59 -16.14 -7.78
N LEU A 39 -6.60 -15.23 -6.82
CA LEU A 39 -7.05 -15.46 -5.46
C LEU A 39 -8.39 -14.77 -5.24
N GLU A 40 -9.30 -15.45 -4.53
CA GLU A 40 -10.61 -14.87 -4.17
C GLU A 40 -10.61 -14.51 -2.68
N ALA A 41 -11.04 -13.28 -2.37
CA ALA A 41 -11.21 -12.81 -1.00
C ALA A 41 -12.62 -12.25 -0.79
N THR A 42 -13.09 -12.29 0.46
CA THR A 42 -14.39 -11.73 0.88
C THR A 42 -14.23 -10.89 2.14
N GLY A 43 -15.24 -10.05 2.42
CA GLY A 43 -15.25 -9.22 3.64
C GLY A 43 -14.47 -7.91 3.53
N LEU A 44 -13.98 -7.57 2.35
CA LEU A 44 -13.30 -6.32 2.04
C LEU A 44 -13.87 -5.72 0.76
N GLN A 45 -13.94 -4.40 0.68
CA GLN A 45 -14.36 -3.68 -0.52
C GLN A 45 -13.23 -2.77 -0.97
N LEU A 46 -12.67 -3.07 -2.12
CA LEU A 46 -11.58 -2.31 -2.73
C LEU A 46 -11.91 -2.06 -4.20
N PRO A 47 -11.52 -0.91 -4.76
CA PRO A 47 -11.67 -0.62 -6.17
C PRO A 47 -10.71 -1.46 -7.01
N LEU A 48 -11.00 -1.56 -8.32
CA LEU A 48 -10.08 -2.17 -9.29
C LEU A 48 -8.74 -1.42 -9.29
N GLY A 49 -7.65 -2.17 -9.41
CA GLY A 49 -6.29 -1.64 -9.39
C GLY A 49 -5.78 -1.25 -7.99
N ALA A 50 -6.59 -1.43 -6.93
CA ALA A 50 -6.11 -1.18 -5.58
C ALA A 50 -5.08 -2.23 -5.17
N THR A 51 -4.03 -1.79 -4.49
CA THR A 51 -3.04 -2.67 -3.89
C THR A 51 -3.52 -3.16 -2.53
N CYS A 52 -3.48 -4.46 -2.33
CA CYS A 52 -3.77 -5.12 -1.06
C CYS A 52 -2.66 -6.07 -0.65
N VAL A 53 -2.69 -6.47 0.60
CA VAL A 53 -1.69 -7.35 1.20
C VAL A 53 -2.39 -8.58 1.74
N ILE A 54 -1.82 -9.74 1.48
CA ILE A 54 -2.26 -11.03 2.01
C ILE A 54 -1.23 -11.48 3.05
N GLU A 55 -1.68 -11.77 4.26
CA GLU A 55 -0.83 -12.33 5.30
C GLU A 55 -0.46 -13.78 4.98
N ARG A 56 0.82 -14.09 4.96
CA ARG A 56 1.38 -15.43 4.87
C ARG A 56 2.08 -15.79 6.17
N GLN A 57 1.86 -16.97 6.67
CA GLN A 57 2.64 -17.50 7.79
C GLN A 57 3.82 -18.29 7.26
N ASP A 58 5.02 -17.90 7.65
CA ASP A 58 6.26 -18.64 7.40
C ASP A 58 6.90 -18.98 8.76
N GLY A 59 6.60 -20.19 9.24
CA GLY A 59 7.00 -20.61 10.59
C GLY A 59 6.40 -19.71 11.67
N ASN A 60 7.23 -18.96 12.38
CA ASN A 60 6.83 -18.02 13.46
C ASN A 60 6.70 -16.57 12.98
N GLU A 61 7.03 -16.29 11.73
CA GLU A 61 6.99 -14.93 11.19
C GLU A 61 5.78 -14.75 10.27
N THR A 62 5.16 -13.58 10.34
CA THR A 62 4.12 -13.17 9.40
C THR A 62 4.77 -12.38 8.29
N GLN A 63 4.66 -12.85 7.07
CA GLN A 63 5.10 -12.17 5.86
C GLN A 63 3.89 -11.59 5.13
N GLU A 64 4.12 -10.58 4.33
CA GLU A 64 3.12 -9.90 3.54
C GLU A 64 3.35 -10.18 2.06
N VAL A 65 2.32 -10.67 1.37
CA VAL A 65 2.31 -10.87 -0.08
C VAL A 65 1.50 -9.74 -0.71
N GLU A 66 2.17 -8.93 -1.51
CA GLU A 66 1.52 -7.83 -2.24
C GLU A 66 0.68 -8.38 -3.39
N SER A 67 -0.53 -7.85 -3.53
CA SER A 67 -1.50 -8.28 -4.55
C SER A 67 -2.31 -7.09 -5.06
N GLU A 68 -2.80 -7.18 -6.29
CA GLU A 68 -3.63 -6.18 -6.94
C GLU A 68 -5.06 -6.69 -7.14
N VAL A 69 -6.05 -5.83 -6.95
CA VAL A 69 -7.45 -6.13 -7.23
C VAL A 69 -7.69 -6.07 -8.74
N VAL A 70 -7.89 -7.22 -9.37
CA VAL A 70 -8.12 -7.35 -10.82
C VAL A 70 -9.58 -7.50 -11.19
N GLY A 71 -10.46 -7.72 -10.22
CA GLY A 71 -11.90 -7.87 -10.46
C GLY A 71 -12.71 -8.02 -9.19
N PHE A 72 -14.03 -7.99 -9.34
CA PHE A 72 -14.96 -8.30 -8.25
C PHE A 72 -16.24 -8.94 -8.82
N ASN A 73 -16.89 -9.75 -7.98
CA ASN A 73 -18.23 -10.28 -8.24
C ASN A 73 -19.05 -10.27 -6.94
N GLY A 74 -19.97 -9.32 -6.84
CA GLY A 74 -20.69 -9.06 -5.60
C GLY A 74 -19.74 -8.65 -4.47
N GLN A 75 -19.67 -9.46 -3.42
CA GLN A 75 -18.77 -9.23 -2.28
C GLN A 75 -17.41 -9.96 -2.38
N ARG A 76 -17.15 -10.61 -3.51
CA ARG A 76 -15.89 -11.31 -3.75
C ARG A 76 -14.97 -10.42 -4.55
N LEU A 77 -13.74 -10.30 -4.09
CA LEU A 77 -12.64 -9.68 -4.81
C LEU A 77 -11.79 -10.76 -5.47
N PHE A 78 -11.34 -10.48 -6.68
CA PHE A 78 -10.33 -11.27 -7.39
C PHE A 78 -9.01 -10.51 -7.30
N LEU A 79 -8.01 -11.20 -6.76
CA LEU A 79 -6.71 -10.63 -6.47
C LEU A 79 -5.67 -11.34 -7.34
N MET A 80 -4.75 -10.59 -7.89
CA MET A 80 -3.58 -11.10 -8.58
C MET A 80 -2.34 -10.79 -7.73
N PRO A 81 -1.66 -11.80 -7.20
CA PRO A 81 -0.44 -11.59 -6.44
C PRO A 81 0.68 -11.08 -7.35
N LEU A 82 1.49 -10.17 -6.81
CA LEU A 82 2.66 -9.60 -7.47
C LEU A 82 3.95 -10.32 -7.05
N GLU A 83 3.85 -11.19 -6.06
CA GLU A 83 4.95 -11.97 -5.49
C GLU A 83 4.52 -13.44 -5.38
N GLU A 84 5.45 -14.32 -4.99
CA GLU A 84 5.16 -15.74 -4.77
C GLU A 84 4.18 -15.96 -3.63
N VAL A 85 3.19 -16.81 -3.88
CA VAL A 85 2.09 -17.11 -2.94
C VAL A 85 2.30 -18.40 -2.16
N GLU A 86 3.45 -19.02 -2.27
CA GLU A 86 3.76 -20.24 -1.50
C GLU A 86 3.58 -19.98 -0.01
N GLY A 87 2.92 -20.90 0.69
CA GLY A 87 2.65 -20.77 2.12
C GLY A 87 1.42 -19.92 2.49
N VAL A 88 0.70 -19.35 1.53
CA VAL A 88 -0.59 -18.69 1.80
C VAL A 88 -1.66 -19.74 2.10
N LEU A 89 -2.33 -19.61 3.24
CA LEU A 89 -3.35 -20.54 3.69
C LEU A 89 -4.77 -20.05 3.39
N PRO A 90 -5.74 -20.98 3.23
CA PRO A 90 -7.15 -20.61 3.22
C PRO A 90 -7.53 -19.86 4.50
N GLY A 91 -8.29 -18.77 4.37
CA GLY A 91 -8.66 -17.92 5.50
C GLY A 91 -7.61 -16.88 5.89
N ALA A 92 -6.48 -16.79 5.17
CA ALA A 92 -5.49 -15.74 5.36
C ALA A 92 -6.14 -14.35 5.34
N ARG A 93 -5.62 -13.41 6.14
CA ARG A 93 -6.12 -12.05 6.18
C ARG A 93 -5.68 -11.28 4.95
N VAL A 94 -6.60 -10.48 4.43
CA VAL A 94 -6.36 -9.58 3.30
C VAL A 94 -6.75 -8.17 3.71
N TYR A 95 -5.90 -7.19 3.51
CA TYR A 95 -6.18 -5.79 3.85
C TYR A 95 -5.57 -4.81 2.82
N ALA A 96 -6.11 -3.61 2.76
CA ALA A 96 -5.57 -2.57 1.89
C ALA A 96 -4.20 -2.10 2.36
N LYS A 97 -3.26 -1.90 1.46
CA LYS A 97 -1.88 -1.49 1.81
C LYS A 97 -1.82 -0.06 2.35
N ASN A 98 -2.66 0.86 1.90
CA ASN A 98 -2.64 2.27 2.31
C ASN A 98 -3.85 2.62 3.16
N ILE A 99 -3.61 2.96 4.44
CA ILE A 99 -4.67 3.30 5.39
C ILE A 99 -4.44 4.62 6.13
N ALA A 100 -3.28 5.22 6.06
CA ALA A 100 -3.00 6.45 6.77
C ALA A 100 -3.42 7.69 5.95
N GLY A 101 -4.70 8.12 6.10
CA GLY A 101 -5.14 9.48 5.76
C GLY A 101 -5.26 9.87 4.29
N GLU A 102 -4.70 9.12 3.39
CA GLU A 102 -4.87 9.31 1.95
C GLU A 102 -5.95 8.35 1.46
N GLY A 103 -6.95 8.88 0.74
CA GLY A 103 -8.04 8.08 0.19
C GLY A 103 -7.50 6.85 -0.55
N LEU A 104 -8.31 5.80 -0.71
CA LEU A 104 -7.98 4.59 -1.46
C LEU A 104 -7.33 4.97 -2.79
N GLN A 105 -6.00 5.05 -2.80
CA GLN A 105 -5.26 5.34 -4.03
C GLN A 105 -5.37 4.11 -4.92
N SER A 106 -5.99 4.32 -6.08
CA SER A 106 -6.07 3.31 -7.12
C SER A 106 -4.72 3.27 -7.82
N GLY A 107 -4.04 2.12 -7.71
CA GLY A 107 -2.79 1.86 -8.40
C GLY A 107 -1.53 1.94 -7.53
N LYS A 108 -0.49 1.34 -8.07
CA LYS A 108 0.83 1.25 -7.44
C LYS A 108 1.53 2.59 -7.42
N GLN A 109 2.09 2.94 -6.27
CA GLN A 109 2.91 4.13 -6.07
C GLN A 109 4.39 3.74 -6.10
N LEU A 110 5.19 4.57 -6.75
CA LEU A 110 6.65 4.44 -6.75
C LEU A 110 7.29 5.66 -6.06
N PRO A 111 8.45 5.48 -5.41
CA PRO A 111 9.21 6.58 -4.88
C PRO A 111 9.64 7.51 -6.02
N LEU A 112 9.63 8.82 -5.78
CA LEU A 112 10.10 9.84 -6.72
C LEU A 112 11.17 10.71 -6.06
N GLY A 113 12.06 11.25 -6.88
CA GLY A 113 13.01 12.24 -6.43
C GLY A 113 14.47 12.00 -6.86
N PRO A 114 15.35 12.96 -6.60
CA PRO A 114 16.76 12.89 -6.98
C PRO A 114 17.52 11.70 -6.36
N ALA A 115 17.03 11.18 -5.22
CA ALA A 115 17.63 10.03 -4.55
C ALA A 115 17.54 8.71 -5.38
N LEU A 116 16.78 8.72 -6.48
CA LEU A 116 16.68 7.60 -7.41
C LEU A 116 17.79 7.60 -8.48
N LEU A 117 18.49 8.72 -8.65
CA LEU A 117 19.55 8.78 -9.67
C LEU A 117 20.67 7.80 -9.36
N GLY A 118 21.02 6.98 -10.34
CA GLY A 118 22.04 5.94 -10.22
C GLY A 118 21.60 4.71 -9.43
N ARG A 119 20.31 4.59 -9.05
CA ARG A 119 19.76 3.44 -8.35
C ARG A 119 19.14 2.42 -9.31
N VAL A 120 19.16 1.15 -8.91
CA VAL A 120 18.49 0.06 -9.61
C VAL A 120 17.39 -0.47 -8.71
N LEU A 121 16.16 -0.35 -9.18
CA LEU A 121 14.96 -0.78 -8.45
C LEU A 121 14.18 -1.81 -9.27
N ASP A 122 13.45 -2.68 -8.58
CA ASP A 122 12.47 -3.56 -9.21
C ASP A 122 11.19 -2.79 -9.57
N GLY A 123 10.24 -3.45 -10.25
CA GLY A 123 8.92 -2.88 -10.56
C GLY A 123 8.06 -2.59 -9.33
N SER A 124 8.52 -2.92 -8.13
CA SER A 124 7.90 -2.60 -6.84
C SER A 124 8.54 -1.41 -6.15
N GLY A 125 9.64 -0.88 -6.71
CA GLY A 125 10.43 0.18 -6.09
C GLY A 125 11.39 -0.34 -5.01
N LYS A 126 11.58 -1.66 -4.91
CA LYS A 126 12.56 -2.27 -3.99
C LYS A 126 13.95 -2.22 -4.62
N PRO A 127 15.01 -1.91 -3.84
CA PRO A 127 16.37 -1.88 -4.35
C PRO A 127 16.85 -3.27 -4.84
N LEU A 128 17.43 -3.30 -6.05
CA LEU A 128 18.14 -4.45 -6.60
C LEU A 128 19.67 -4.26 -6.55
N ASP A 129 20.11 -3.05 -6.26
CA ASP A 129 21.52 -2.65 -6.22
C ASP A 129 22.26 -3.01 -4.91
N GLY A 130 21.58 -3.68 -3.97
CA GLY A 130 22.14 -4.04 -2.66
C GLY A 130 22.29 -2.86 -1.69
N LEU A 131 21.82 -1.67 -2.07
CA LEU A 131 21.84 -0.48 -1.21
C LEU A 131 20.53 -0.36 -0.41
N PRO A 132 20.50 0.43 0.67
CA PRO A 132 19.27 0.71 1.41
C PRO A 132 18.20 1.35 0.54
N ALA A 133 16.92 1.27 0.95
CA ALA A 133 15.83 1.96 0.27
C ALA A 133 16.15 3.44 0.10
N PRO A 134 15.86 4.03 -1.08
CA PRO A 134 16.10 5.46 -1.32
C PRO A 134 15.25 6.30 -0.35
N ASP A 135 15.87 7.29 0.26
CA ASP A 135 15.17 8.25 1.11
C ASP A 135 14.43 9.26 0.23
N THR A 136 13.16 8.98 -0.03
CA THR A 136 12.29 9.82 -0.85
C THR A 136 11.06 10.22 -0.04
N THR A 137 10.73 11.50 -0.07
CA THR A 137 9.53 12.06 0.57
C THR A 137 8.33 12.08 -0.37
N GLU A 138 8.57 11.93 -1.68
CA GLU A 138 7.54 11.98 -2.71
C GLU A 138 7.28 10.61 -3.31
N THR A 139 6.02 10.36 -3.63
CA THR A 139 5.61 9.18 -4.38
C THR A 139 4.74 9.59 -5.56
N GLY A 140 4.77 8.81 -6.62
CA GLY A 140 3.92 9.02 -7.79
C GLY A 140 3.29 7.73 -8.30
N ALA A 141 2.14 7.85 -8.93
CA ALA A 141 1.45 6.71 -9.52
C ALA A 141 2.28 6.09 -10.66
N LEU A 142 2.42 4.77 -10.64
CA LEU A 142 3.10 4.04 -11.72
C LEU A 142 2.38 4.21 -13.06
N ILE A 143 1.05 4.21 -13.03
CA ILE A 143 0.21 4.39 -14.22
C ILE A 143 -0.33 5.80 -14.20
N THR A 144 0.12 6.62 -15.15
CA THR A 144 -0.34 7.98 -15.36
C THR A 144 -0.98 8.12 -16.74
N PRO A 145 -1.92 9.07 -16.93
CA PRO A 145 -2.42 9.37 -18.26
C PRO A 145 -1.28 9.70 -19.23
N PRO A 146 -1.38 9.33 -20.49
CA PRO A 146 -0.34 9.64 -21.48
C PRO A 146 -0.14 11.15 -21.58
N PHE A 147 1.11 11.56 -21.60
CA PHE A 147 1.48 12.96 -21.75
C PHE A 147 1.07 13.48 -23.13
N ASN A 148 0.45 14.68 -23.20
CA ASN A 148 0.06 15.28 -24.46
C ASN A 148 1.30 15.46 -25.36
N PRO A 149 1.34 14.85 -26.56
CA PRO A 149 2.51 14.92 -27.44
C PRO A 149 2.92 16.36 -27.80
N LEU A 150 1.97 17.28 -27.85
CA LEU A 150 2.25 18.71 -28.16
C LEU A 150 2.91 19.48 -27.02
N GLN A 151 2.89 18.91 -25.79
CA GLN A 151 3.53 19.50 -24.62
C GLN A 151 4.90 18.87 -24.34
N ARG A 152 5.30 17.85 -25.12
CA ARG A 152 6.61 17.21 -24.97
C ARG A 152 7.70 18.13 -25.50
N THR A 153 8.69 18.39 -24.69
CA THR A 153 9.97 18.95 -25.15
C THR A 153 10.87 17.85 -25.69
N ALA A 154 11.74 18.19 -26.63
CA ALA A 154 12.75 17.24 -27.10
C ALA A 154 13.68 16.85 -25.95
N ILE A 155 14.10 15.57 -25.93
CA ILE A 155 15.12 15.12 -24.97
C ILE A 155 16.47 15.62 -25.46
N GLU A 156 17.04 16.62 -24.78
CA GLU A 156 18.32 17.21 -25.11
C GLU A 156 19.47 16.58 -24.32
N HIS A 157 19.19 16.02 -23.16
CA HIS A 157 20.19 15.36 -22.30
C HIS A 157 19.67 13.98 -21.86
N VAL A 158 20.58 13.02 -21.83
CA VAL A 158 20.34 11.68 -21.28
C VAL A 158 20.65 11.72 -19.78
N LEU A 159 19.78 11.14 -18.96
CA LEU A 159 19.99 10.99 -17.52
C LEU A 159 21.08 9.99 -17.22
#